data_37d950a74d4bdb54769a2c836c17854f
#
_entry.id   37d950a74d4bdb54769a2c836c17854f
#
_cell.length_a   1.000
_cell.length_b   1.000
_cell.length_c   1.000
_cell.angle_alpha   90.00
_cell.angle_beta   90.00
_cell.angle_gamma   90.00
#
_symmetry.space_group_name_H-M   'P 1'
#
loop_
_entity.id
_entity.type
_entity.pdbx_description
1 polymer ?
#
loop_
_entity_poly.entity_id
_entity_poly.type
_entity_poly.pdbx_seq_one_letter_code
_entity_poly.pdbx_strand_id
1 'polypeptide(L)'
;MLSPDVPVEPLRAIAFLHDYVQEHKPDLIVATSMGAMYAEQLHGIRRILVNPSFHMARLLTFRGMGRQEFRNKREDGAKDFKVDKQMIAEFKEVEKQSFQGITAEEKQLVWGLFGTRDKNVNCQPDFCKHYGTAQMSLFEGEHYLNGVVLGKVIIPLAETILCVR
;
A
#
# COMPACT_ATOMS: atom_id res chain seq x y z
N MET A 1 -16.64 -1.79 6.45
CA MET A 1 -15.27 -1.42 6.03
C MET A 1 -14.43 -1.25 7.29
N LEU A 2 -13.24 -1.84 7.33
CA LEU A 2 -12.30 -1.76 8.45
C LEU A 2 -11.12 -0.86 8.04
N SER A 3 -10.63 -0.03 8.95
CA SER A 3 -9.50 0.87 8.70
C SER A 3 -8.65 0.97 9.98
N PRO A 4 -7.76 -0.01 10.23
CA PRO A 4 -6.99 -0.03 11.47
C PRO A 4 -5.89 1.03 11.49
N ASP A 5 -5.55 1.49 12.68
CA ASP A 5 -4.34 2.26 12.92
C ASP A 5 -3.13 1.33 12.89
N VAL A 6 -2.42 1.35 11.77
CA VAL A 6 -1.22 0.51 11.58
C VAL A 6 -0.07 1.05 12.45
N PRO A 7 0.69 0.17 13.15
CA PRO A 7 1.92 0.58 13.85
C PRO A 7 2.89 1.35 12.97
N VAL A 8 3.67 2.23 13.58
CA VAL A 8 4.61 3.08 12.85
C VAL A 8 5.88 2.31 12.45
N GLU A 9 6.33 1.42 13.33
CA GLU A 9 7.53 0.61 13.13
C GLU A 9 7.27 -0.45 12.05
N PRO A 10 8.06 -0.48 10.96
CA PRO A 10 7.75 -1.30 9.78
C PRO A 10 7.61 -2.81 10.04
N LEU A 11 8.47 -3.38 10.87
CA LEU A 11 8.38 -4.80 11.21
C LEU A 11 7.14 -5.12 12.06
N ARG A 12 6.74 -4.23 12.95
CA ARG A 12 5.51 -4.37 13.73
C ARG A 12 4.29 -4.14 12.85
N ALA A 13 4.37 -3.21 11.89
CA ALA A 13 3.30 -2.92 10.96
C ALA A 13 2.93 -4.14 10.12
N ILE A 14 3.91 -4.79 9.52
CA ILE A 14 3.64 -5.97 8.68
C ILE A 14 3.14 -7.16 9.52
N ALA A 15 3.70 -7.40 10.70
CA ALA A 15 3.22 -8.44 11.61
C ALA A 15 1.77 -8.18 12.03
N PHE A 16 1.46 -6.95 12.47
CA PHE A 16 0.10 -6.55 12.83
C PHE A 16 -0.88 -6.77 11.68
N LEU A 17 -0.51 -6.40 10.45
CA LEU A 17 -1.39 -6.54 9.28
C LEU A 17 -1.64 -8.01 8.93
N HIS A 18 -0.65 -8.89 9.07
CA HIS A 18 -0.84 -10.33 8.91
C HIS A 18 -1.84 -10.88 9.92
N ASP A 19 -1.68 -10.56 11.21
CA ASP A 19 -2.61 -10.99 12.26
C ASP A 19 -4.02 -10.43 12.03
N TYR A 20 -4.12 -9.14 11.70
CA TYR A 20 -5.37 -8.46 11.44
C TYR A 20 -6.16 -9.08 10.28
N VAL A 21 -5.46 -9.42 9.20
CA VAL A 21 -6.05 -10.09 8.02
C VAL A 21 -6.50 -11.51 8.36
N GLN A 22 -5.73 -12.26 9.13
CA GLN A 22 -6.10 -13.60 9.59
C GLN A 22 -7.36 -13.60 10.47
N GLU A 23 -7.48 -12.62 11.33
CA GLU A 23 -8.63 -12.46 12.22
C GLU A 23 -9.90 -12.05 11.46
N HIS A 24 -9.78 -11.02 10.59
CA HIS A 24 -10.94 -10.37 9.97
C HIS A 24 -11.32 -10.93 8.61
N LYS A 25 -10.43 -11.68 7.95
CA LYS A 25 -10.62 -12.35 6.65
C LYS A 25 -11.31 -11.45 5.61
N PRO A 26 -10.72 -10.30 5.27
CA PRO A 26 -11.34 -9.37 4.32
C PRO A 26 -11.42 -9.98 2.92
N ASP A 27 -12.50 -9.70 2.18
CA ASP A 27 -12.66 -10.11 0.79
C ASP A 27 -11.76 -9.30 -0.16
N LEU A 28 -11.41 -8.08 0.24
CA LEU A 28 -10.62 -7.13 -0.54
C LEU A 28 -9.85 -6.19 0.38
N ILE A 29 -8.59 -5.94 0.07
CA ILE A 29 -7.77 -4.89 0.68
C ILE A 29 -7.62 -3.75 -0.33
N VAL A 30 -7.90 -2.52 0.11
CA VAL A 30 -7.55 -1.31 -0.63
C VAL A 30 -6.50 -0.55 0.16
N ALA A 31 -5.34 -0.36 -0.43
CA ALA A 31 -4.22 0.27 0.25
C ALA A 31 -3.52 1.32 -0.62
N THR A 32 -2.95 2.34 0.02
CA THR A 32 -2.31 3.46 -0.68
C THR A 32 -0.88 3.67 -0.22
N SER A 33 -0.01 4.11 -1.14
CA SER A 33 1.35 4.54 -0.82
C SER A 33 2.14 3.47 -0.02
N MET A 34 2.64 3.82 1.15
CA MET A 34 3.32 2.90 2.08
C MET A 34 2.43 1.72 2.49
N GLY A 35 1.15 1.97 2.74
CA GLY A 35 0.17 0.91 3.04
C GLY A 35 0.04 -0.11 1.91
N ALA A 36 0.18 0.34 0.66
CA ALA A 36 0.16 -0.55 -0.50
C ALA A 36 1.42 -1.43 -0.60
N MET A 37 2.58 -0.96 -0.13
CA MET A 37 3.78 -1.80 0.00
C MET A 37 3.56 -2.95 1.01
N TYR A 38 2.92 -2.69 2.14
CA TYR A 38 2.58 -3.74 3.09
C TYR A 38 1.51 -4.68 2.54
N ALA A 39 0.45 -4.11 1.94
CA ALA A 39 -0.64 -4.90 1.38
C ALA A 39 -0.18 -5.83 0.24
N GLU A 40 0.84 -5.45 -0.51
CA GLU A 40 1.45 -6.27 -1.56
C GLU A 40 1.92 -7.62 -1.01
N GLN A 41 2.40 -7.67 0.23
CA GLN A 41 2.93 -8.86 0.90
C GLN A 41 1.86 -9.73 1.58
N LEU A 42 0.59 -9.31 1.60
CA LEU A 42 -0.53 -10.05 2.19
C LEU A 42 -1.16 -10.99 1.16
N HIS A 43 -0.51 -12.11 0.90
CA HIS A 43 -0.87 -13.05 -0.16
C HIS A 43 -2.24 -13.74 0.03
N GLY A 44 -2.81 -14.24 -1.07
CA GLY A 44 -4.05 -15.02 -1.07
C GLY A 44 -5.33 -14.19 -0.94
N ILE A 45 -5.25 -12.85 -0.95
CA ILE A 45 -6.38 -11.92 -0.81
C ILE A 45 -6.38 -10.97 -1.99
N ARG A 46 -7.57 -10.58 -2.48
CA ARG A 46 -7.71 -9.53 -3.50
C ARG A 46 -7.23 -8.19 -2.96
N ARG A 47 -6.42 -7.46 -3.76
CA ARG A 47 -5.81 -6.19 -3.33
C ARG A 47 -5.84 -5.16 -4.44
N ILE A 48 -6.22 -3.94 -4.09
CA ILE A 48 -6.06 -2.75 -4.93
C ILE A 48 -4.93 -1.93 -4.31
N LEU A 49 -3.82 -1.81 -5.02
CA LEU A 49 -2.63 -1.06 -4.62
C LEU A 49 -2.64 0.29 -5.35
N VAL A 50 -2.86 1.37 -4.63
CA VAL A 50 -2.98 2.72 -5.20
C VAL A 50 -1.71 3.51 -4.94
N ASN A 51 -1.05 3.96 -6.00
CA ASN A 51 0.22 4.69 -5.93
C ASN A 51 1.21 4.05 -4.94
N PRO A 52 1.48 2.73 -5.05
CA PRO A 52 2.31 2.02 -4.08
C PRO A 52 3.71 2.60 -3.99
N SER A 53 4.26 2.68 -2.78
CA SER A 53 5.61 3.16 -2.49
C SER A 53 6.49 2.00 -2.07
N PHE A 54 7.04 1.24 -3.02
CA PHE A 54 7.85 0.05 -2.74
C PHE A 54 9.28 0.35 -2.26
N HIS A 55 9.72 1.61 -2.28
CA HIS A 55 11.06 2.05 -1.90
C HIS A 55 11.04 3.07 -0.76
N MET A 56 10.36 2.73 0.34
CA MET A 56 10.15 3.64 1.48
C MET A 56 11.46 4.01 2.18
N ALA A 57 12.39 3.07 2.33
CA ALA A 57 13.70 3.34 2.93
C ALA A 57 14.46 4.43 2.16
N ARG A 58 14.47 4.35 0.84
CA ARG A 58 15.07 5.36 -0.03
C ARG A 58 14.32 6.69 0.08
N LEU A 59 12.98 6.66 0.00
CA LEU A 59 12.14 7.85 0.06
C LEU A 59 12.36 8.62 1.36
N LEU A 60 12.37 7.94 2.51
CA LEU A 60 12.60 8.55 3.82
C LEU A 60 14.03 9.06 4.00
N THR A 61 15.02 8.37 3.45
CA THR A 61 16.41 8.84 3.45
C THR A 61 16.55 10.20 2.74
N PHE A 62 15.84 10.39 1.61
CA PHE A 62 15.88 11.65 0.87
C PHE A 62 14.98 12.75 1.46
N ARG A 63 13.83 12.41 2.04
CA ARG A 63 12.93 13.37 2.69
C ARG A 63 13.41 13.85 4.04
N GLY A 64 14.40 13.18 4.62
CA GLY A 64 15.00 13.50 5.90
C GLY A 64 14.42 12.71 7.07
N MET A 65 15.31 12.49 8.05
CA MET A 65 14.97 11.93 9.35
C MET A 65 14.38 13.00 10.26
N GLY A 66 13.69 12.60 11.31
CA GLY A 66 13.12 13.49 12.31
C GLY A 66 11.63 13.30 12.52
N ARG A 67 11.00 14.31 13.09
CA ARG A 67 9.59 14.29 13.41
C ARG A 67 8.75 14.46 12.12
N GLN A 68 7.78 13.58 11.96
CA GLN A 68 6.80 13.59 10.86
C GLN A 68 5.40 13.60 11.45
N GLU A 69 4.47 14.33 10.85
CA GLU A 69 3.09 14.37 11.28
C GLU A 69 2.27 13.29 10.57
N PHE A 70 1.33 12.70 11.31
CA PHE A 70 0.33 11.84 10.69
C PHE A 70 -0.62 12.67 9.83
N ARG A 71 -0.96 12.15 8.67
CA ARG A 71 -1.93 12.82 7.79
C ARG A 71 -3.35 12.69 8.31
N ASN A 72 -3.68 11.54 8.86
CA ASN A 72 -4.99 11.23 9.37
C ASN A 72 -4.94 11.21 10.90
N LYS A 73 -6.06 11.58 11.49
CA LYS A 73 -6.23 11.44 12.95
C LYS A 73 -6.17 9.96 13.30
N ARG A 74 -5.39 9.63 14.33
CA ARG A 74 -5.28 8.29 14.88
C ARG A 74 -6.21 8.10 16.06
N GLU A 75 -6.64 6.86 16.29
CA GLU A 75 -7.47 6.49 17.44
C GLU A 75 -6.72 6.65 18.76
N ASP A 76 -5.40 6.37 18.76
CA ASP A 76 -4.53 6.56 19.93
C ASP A 76 -4.23 8.03 20.25
N GLY A 77 -4.70 8.97 19.41
CA GLY A 77 -4.48 10.41 19.57
C GLY A 77 -3.07 10.89 19.21
N ALA A 78 -2.18 10.02 18.76
CA ALA A 78 -0.84 10.42 18.31
C ALA A 78 -0.94 11.36 17.12
N LYS A 79 -0.16 12.46 17.15
CA LYS A 79 -0.13 13.47 16.08
C LYS A 79 1.05 13.33 15.15
N ASP A 80 2.10 12.71 15.63
CA ASP A 80 3.36 12.58 14.91
C ASP A 80 4.15 11.34 15.35
N PHE A 81 5.18 11.03 14.58
CA PHE A 81 6.13 9.95 14.82
C PHE A 81 7.55 10.38 14.41
N LYS A 82 8.54 9.64 14.85
CA LYS A 82 9.95 9.92 14.54
C LYS A 82 10.46 8.94 13.50
N VAL A 83 10.98 9.49 12.41
CA VAL A 83 11.77 8.74 11.43
C VAL A 83 13.23 8.78 11.84
N ASP A 84 13.82 7.63 12.11
CA ASP A 84 15.22 7.49 12.47
C ASP A 84 15.92 6.38 11.65
N LYS A 85 17.19 6.15 11.94
CA LYS A 85 17.99 5.15 11.22
C LYS A 85 17.46 3.72 11.42
N GLN A 86 16.91 3.42 12.59
CA GLN A 86 16.34 2.12 12.88
C GLN A 86 15.11 1.88 11.99
N MET A 87 14.19 2.84 11.93
CA MET A 87 13.00 2.74 11.07
C MET A 87 13.39 2.55 9.59
N ILE A 88 14.41 3.28 9.11
CA ILE A 88 14.90 3.10 7.73
C ILE A 88 15.48 1.70 7.53
N ALA A 89 16.20 1.15 8.52
CA ALA A 89 16.71 -0.21 8.45
C ALA A 89 15.58 -1.25 8.42
N GLU A 90 14.55 -1.08 9.24
CA GLU A 90 13.36 -1.95 9.25
C GLU A 90 12.60 -1.89 7.91
N PHE A 91 12.45 -0.70 7.30
CA PHE A 91 11.89 -0.59 5.95
C PHE A 91 12.69 -1.41 4.93
N LYS A 92 14.02 -1.39 4.98
CA LYS A 92 14.86 -2.20 4.08
C LYS A 92 14.60 -3.70 4.25
N GLU A 93 14.36 -4.17 5.48
CA GLU A 93 14.03 -5.57 5.73
C GLU A 93 12.65 -5.94 5.17
N VAL A 94 11.65 -5.08 5.39
CA VAL A 94 10.30 -5.29 4.84
C VAL A 94 10.31 -5.25 3.31
N GLU A 95 11.02 -4.29 2.70
CA GLU A 95 11.13 -4.15 1.25
C GLU A 95 11.76 -5.37 0.57
N LYS A 96 12.64 -6.11 1.24
CA LYS A 96 13.22 -7.36 0.72
C LYS A 96 12.17 -8.45 0.47
N GLN A 97 11.04 -8.39 1.17
CA GLN A 97 9.94 -9.34 1.01
C GLN A 97 8.98 -8.94 -0.12
N SER A 98 9.05 -7.68 -0.59
CA SER A 98 8.23 -7.24 -1.71
C SER A 98 8.50 -8.08 -2.96
N PHE A 99 7.43 -8.43 -3.64
CA PHE A 99 7.45 -9.23 -4.88
C PHE A 99 7.96 -10.68 -4.71
N GLN A 100 8.06 -11.19 -3.49
CA GLN A 100 8.40 -12.58 -3.24
C GLN A 100 7.16 -13.48 -3.35
N GLY A 101 7.32 -14.72 -3.80
CA GLY A 101 6.25 -15.72 -3.80
C GLY A 101 5.09 -15.46 -4.76
N ILE A 102 5.25 -14.59 -5.76
CA ILE A 102 4.19 -14.26 -6.72
C ILE A 102 4.00 -15.44 -7.69
N THR A 103 2.89 -16.16 -7.54
CA THR A 103 2.43 -17.20 -8.48
C THR A 103 1.54 -16.61 -9.57
N ALA A 104 1.14 -17.44 -10.55
CA ALA A 104 0.20 -17.01 -11.58
C ALA A 104 -1.19 -16.67 -11.00
N GLU A 105 -1.62 -17.41 -9.99
CA GLU A 105 -2.87 -17.18 -9.25
C GLU A 105 -2.77 -15.88 -8.46
N GLU A 106 -1.65 -15.65 -7.77
CA GLU A 106 -1.41 -14.44 -6.98
C GLU A 106 -1.48 -13.18 -7.84
N LYS A 107 -0.94 -13.23 -9.06
CA LYS A 107 -1.03 -12.10 -10.00
C LYS A 107 -2.47 -11.68 -10.31
N GLN A 108 -3.41 -12.62 -10.33
CA GLN A 108 -4.81 -12.33 -10.62
C GLN A 108 -5.55 -11.68 -9.45
N LEU A 109 -4.95 -11.66 -8.26
CA LEU A 109 -5.52 -11.08 -7.05
C LEU A 109 -5.08 -9.62 -6.81
N VAL A 110 -4.19 -9.06 -7.66
CA VAL A 110 -3.57 -7.77 -7.39
C VAL A 110 -3.80 -6.78 -8.53
N TRP A 111 -4.46 -5.66 -8.22
CA TRP A 111 -4.69 -4.53 -9.13
C TRP A 111 -3.82 -3.35 -8.73
N GLY A 112 -3.07 -2.80 -9.69
CA GLY A 112 -2.26 -1.60 -9.52
C GLY A 112 -2.96 -0.37 -10.12
N LEU A 113 -3.19 0.66 -9.32
CA LEU A 113 -3.73 1.95 -9.76
C LEU A 113 -2.67 3.04 -9.61
N PHE A 114 -2.39 3.78 -10.68
CA PHE A 114 -1.35 4.80 -10.68
C PHE A 114 -1.89 6.15 -11.16
N GLY A 115 -1.66 7.18 -10.35
CA GLY A 115 -2.06 8.55 -10.66
C GLY A 115 -1.14 9.16 -11.73
N THR A 116 -1.72 9.66 -12.83
CA THR A 116 -0.96 10.27 -13.94
C THR A 116 -0.20 11.53 -13.54
N ARG A 117 -0.57 12.15 -12.43
CA ARG A 117 0.07 13.35 -11.87
C ARG A 117 0.80 13.09 -10.55
N ASP A 118 1.08 11.81 -10.23
CA ASP A 118 1.90 11.48 -9.04
C ASP A 118 3.36 11.89 -9.27
N LYS A 119 3.78 12.93 -8.55
CA LYS A 119 5.17 13.45 -8.56
C LYS A 119 5.99 12.93 -7.39
N ASN A 120 5.38 12.17 -6.48
CA ASN A 120 6.04 11.70 -5.25
C ASN A 120 6.68 10.33 -5.43
N VAL A 121 6.00 9.45 -6.17
CA VAL A 121 6.40 8.04 -6.33
C VAL A 121 6.11 7.60 -7.75
N ASN A 122 7.04 6.83 -8.31
CA ASN A 122 6.84 6.17 -9.61
C ASN A 122 7.27 4.69 -9.48
N CYS A 123 6.38 3.87 -8.94
CA CYS A 123 6.58 2.43 -8.82
C CYS A 123 5.76 1.61 -9.84
N GLN A 124 5.16 2.26 -10.83
CA GLN A 124 4.48 1.57 -11.93
C GLN A 124 5.40 0.57 -12.67
N PRO A 125 6.68 0.91 -13.00
CA PRO A 125 7.59 -0.03 -13.63
C PRO A 125 7.85 -1.28 -12.78
N ASP A 126 8.01 -1.12 -11.46
CA ASP A 126 8.21 -2.25 -10.55
C ASP A 126 6.98 -3.15 -10.52
N PHE A 127 5.78 -2.57 -10.41
CA PHE A 127 4.53 -3.31 -10.46
C PHE A 127 4.40 -4.09 -11.77
N CYS A 128 4.57 -3.43 -12.92
CA CYS A 128 4.43 -4.06 -14.22
C CYS A 128 5.45 -5.18 -14.46
N LYS A 129 6.66 -5.04 -13.93
CA LYS A 129 7.70 -6.06 -14.02
C LYS A 129 7.29 -7.37 -13.35
N HIS A 130 6.60 -7.30 -12.21
CA HIS A 130 6.27 -8.46 -11.38
C HIS A 130 4.86 -8.99 -11.63
N TYR A 131 3.88 -8.11 -11.78
CA TYR A 131 2.45 -8.45 -11.97
C TYR A 131 2.00 -8.40 -13.42
N GLY A 132 2.76 -7.74 -14.31
CA GLY A 132 2.34 -7.49 -15.69
C GLY A 132 1.47 -6.24 -15.80
N THR A 133 0.87 -6.05 -16.99
CA THR A 133 0.08 -4.85 -17.31
C THR A 133 -1.42 -5.10 -17.34
N ALA A 134 -1.86 -6.35 -17.28
CA ALA A 134 -3.27 -6.72 -17.44
C ALA A 134 -4.18 -6.14 -16.34
N GLN A 135 -3.67 -6.03 -15.12
CA GLN A 135 -4.39 -5.50 -13.95
C GLN A 135 -3.80 -4.16 -13.47
N MET A 136 -3.12 -3.46 -14.37
CA MET A 136 -2.63 -2.11 -14.12
C MET A 136 -3.53 -1.10 -14.82
N SER A 137 -3.89 -0.04 -14.11
CA SER A 137 -4.69 1.05 -14.65
C SER A 137 -4.13 2.40 -14.23
N LEU A 138 -4.29 3.38 -15.11
CA LEU A 138 -3.98 4.78 -14.81
C LEU A 138 -5.26 5.53 -14.45
N PHE A 139 -5.17 6.45 -13.52
CA PHE A 139 -6.26 7.37 -13.23
C PHE A 139 -5.76 8.82 -13.21
N GLU A 140 -6.64 9.76 -13.54
CA GLU A 140 -6.30 11.17 -13.45
C GLU A 140 -6.28 11.62 -11.99
N GLY A 141 -5.11 11.70 -11.40
CA GLY A 141 -4.93 12.04 -9.99
C GLY A 141 -3.48 12.17 -9.57
N GLU A 142 -3.30 12.67 -8.37
CA GLU A 142 -2.02 12.84 -7.71
C GLU A 142 -1.72 11.65 -6.77
N HIS A 143 -0.62 11.76 -6.00
CA HIS A 143 -0.22 10.70 -5.05
C HIS A 143 -1.29 10.41 -4.00
N TYR A 144 -1.94 11.43 -3.49
CA TYR A 144 -2.90 11.31 -2.40
C TYR A 144 -4.32 11.20 -2.94
N LEU A 145 -5.06 10.25 -2.38
CA LEU A 145 -6.46 10.04 -2.73
C LEU A 145 -7.33 11.19 -2.25
N ASN A 146 -8.33 11.49 -3.05
CA ASN A 146 -9.42 12.39 -2.70
C ASN A 146 -10.76 11.68 -2.93
N GLY A 147 -11.86 12.29 -2.46
CA GLY A 147 -13.20 11.71 -2.57
C GLY A 147 -13.64 11.44 -4.02
N VAL A 148 -13.13 12.21 -4.99
CA VAL A 148 -13.46 12.02 -6.42
C VAL A 148 -12.81 10.72 -6.94
N VAL A 149 -11.53 10.52 -6.67
CA VAL A 149 -10.82 9.29 -7.07
C VAL A 149 -11.41 8.09 -6.35
N LEU A 150 -11.70 8.21 -5.05
CA LEU A 150 -12.35 7.16 -4.30
C LEU A 150 -13.69 6.75 -4.94
N GLY A 151 -14.58 7.70 -5.20
CA GLY A 151 -15.92 7.43 -5.71
C GLY A 151 -15.97 7.02 -7.18
N LYS A 152 -15.09 7.56 -8.04
CA LYS A 152 -15.15 7.34 -9.50
C LYS A 152 -14.22 6.24 -9.99
N VAL A 153 -13.20 5.87 -9.24
CA VAL A 153 -12.18 4.92 -9.68
C VAL A 153 -12.14 3.70 -8.75
N ILE A 154 -11.92 3.92 -7.46
CA ILE A 154 -11.65 2.83 -6.53
C ILE A 154 -12.91 2.03 -6.22
N ILE A 155 -14.01 2.68 -5.86
CA ILE A 155 -15.26 1.98 -5.52
C ILE A 155 -15.79 1.16 -6.69
N PRO A 156 -15.92 1.69 -7.92
CA PRO A 156 -16.38 0.88 -9.06
C PRO A 156 -15.47 -0.31 -9.38
N LEU A 157 -14.15 -0.15 -9.25
CA LEU A 157 -13.23 -1.26 -9.42
C LEU A 157 -13.40 -2.32 -8.31
N ALA A 158 -13.54 -1.90 -7.06
CA ALA A 158 -13.76 -2.80 -5.93
C ALA A 158 -15.06 -3.59 -6.09
N GLU A 159 -16.15 -2.94 -6.51
CA GLU A 159 -17.43 -3.61 -6.82
C GLU A 159 -17.27 -4.63 -7.94
N THR A 160 -16.56 -4.28 -9.01
CA THR A 160 -16.27 -5.21 -10.13
C THR A 160 -15.49 -6.42 -9.62
N ILE A 161 -14.43 -6.22 -8.84
CA ILE A 161 -13.60 -7.29 -8.29
C ILE A 161 -14.39 -8.22 -7.36
N LEU A 162 -15.28 -7.67 -6.55
CA LEU A 162 -16.10 -8.43 -5.60
C LEU A 162 -17.26 -9.17 -6.28
N CYS A 163 -17.77 -8.67 -7.41
CA CYS A 163 -18.83 -9.33 -8.17
C CYS A 163 -18.34 -10.54 -8.99
N VAL A 164 -17.06 -10.61 -9.33
CA VAL A 164 -16.47 -11.77 -10.02
C VAL A 164 -16.19 -12.86 -8.97
N ARG A 165 -17.12 -13.85 -8.89
CA ARG A 165 -16.97 -15.05 -8.07
C ARG A 165 -16.25 -16.15 -8.83
#